data_f0ebb7c27329c7bbaacafd909a9bbbe6
#
_entry.id   f0ebb7c27329c7bbaacafd909a9bbbe6
#
_cell.length_a   1.000
_cell.length_b   1.000
_cell.length_c   1.000
_cell.angle_alpha   90.00
_cell.angle_beta   90.00
_cell.angle_gamma   90.00
#
_symmetry.space_group_name_H-M   'P 1'
#
loop_
_entity.id
_entity.type
_entity.pdbx_description
1 polymer ?
#
loop_
_entity_poly.entity_id
_entity_poly.type
_entity_poly.pdbx_seq_one_letter_code
_entity_poly.pdbx_strand_id
1 'polypeptide(L)'
;MAELDDFVAYSRLADSLIDRATKEQLADVARLLALNCGYYQTRFGDVPQDVLLRMVRAENLAPETVTILVAGMQNLISVLAEVTGLADDLQDAPRH
;
A
#
# COMPACT_ATOMS: atom_id res chain seq x y z
N MET A 1 5.79 -6.95 -17.12
CA MET A 1 6.41 -7.61 -15.96
C MET A 1 5.33 -7.97 -14.95
N ALA A 2 5.38 -9.19 -14.41
CA ALA A 2 4.36 -9.69 -13.49
C ALA A 2 4.22 -8.80 -12.25
N GLU A 3 5.32 -8.33 -11.68
CA GLU A 3 5.29 -7.46 -10.51
C GLU A 3 4.60 -6.13 -10.78
N LEU A 4 4.82 -5.56 -11.96
CA LEU A 4 4.16 -4.32 -12.35
C LEU A 4 2.67 -4.55 -12.57
N ASP A 5 2.30 -5.69 -13.18
CA ASP A 5 0.90 -6.07 -13.34
C ASP A 5 0.21 -6.25 -12.00
N ASP A 6 0.90 -6.84 -11.03
CA ASP A 6 0.40 -6.97 -9.66
C ASP A 6 0.19 -5.60 -9.02
N PHE A 7 1.13 -4.69 -9.20
CA PHE A 7 1.00 -3.33 -8.68
C PHE A 7 -0.25 -2.65 -9.23
N VAL A 8 -0.49 -2.76 -10.54
CA VAL A 8 -1.67 -2.18 -11.18
C VAL A 8 -2.96 -2.81 -10.63
N ALA A 9 -2.98 -4.14 -10.49
CA ALA A 9 -4.14 -4.84 -9.95
C ALA A 9 -4.43 -4.42 -8.51
N TYR A 10 -3.41 -4.32 -7.68
CA TYR A 10 -3.58 -3.87 -6.29
C TYR A 10 -3.99 -2.41 -6.20
N SER A 11 -3.48 -1.56 -7.10
CA SER A 11 -3.89 -0.14 -7.14
C SER A 11 -5.38 -0.01 -7.44
N ARG A 12 -5.90 -0.80 -8.37
CA ARG A 12 -7.33 -0.79 -8.70
C ARG A 12 -8.18 -1.29 -7.54
N LEU A 13 -7.72 -2.32 -6.86
CA LEU A 13 -8.41 -2.84 -5.68
C LEU A 13 -8.42 -1.80 -4.57
N ALA A 14 -7.29 -1.15 -4.32
CA ALA A 14 -7.20 -0.09 -3.33
C ALA A 14 -8.15 1.06 -3.66
N ASP A 15 -8.21 1.50 -4.91
CA ASP A 15 -9.12 2.55 -5.35
C ASP A 15 -10.58 2.17 -5.09
N SER A 16 -10.94 0.92 -5.37
CA SER A 16 -12.28 0.42 -5.11
C SER A 16 -12.63 0.47 -3.62
N LEU A 17 -11.70 0.06 -2.76
CA LEU A 17 -11.90 0.09 -1.31
C LEU A 17 -11.97 1.53 -0.79
N ILE A 18 -11.15 2.42 -1.33
CA ILE A 18 -11.15 3.85 -0.97
C ILE A 18 -12.50 4.47 -1.33
N ASP A 19 -13.03 4.19 -2.52
CA ASP A 19 -14.31 4.73 -2.96
C ASP A 19 -15.46 4.30 -2.07
N ARG A 20 -15.36 3.13 -1.45
CA ARG A 20 -16.39 2.56 -0.58
C ARG A 20 -16.23 2.94 0.89
N ALA A 21 -15.11 3.57 1.25
CA ALA A 21 -14.82 3.96 2.61
C ALA A 21 -15.42 5.31 2.96
N THR A 22 -15.83 5.48 4.21
CA THR A 22 -16.23 6.79 4.72
C THR A 22 -14.98 7.62 5.01
N LYS A 23 -15.17 8.93 5.18
CA LYS A 23 -14.08 9.83 5.54
C LYS A 23 -13.45 9.41 6.88
N GLU A 24 -14.28 8.99 7.83
CA GLU A 24 -13.79 8.55 9.14
C GLU A 24 -12.99 7.26 9.03
N GLN A 25 -13.44 6.33 8.18
CA GLN A 25 -12.68 5.11 7.93
C GLN A 25 -11.33 5.41 7.28
N LEU A 26 -11.30 6.36 6.34
CA LEU A 26 -10.03 6.77 5.72
C LEU A 26 -9.08 7.40 6.73
N ALA A 27 -9.62 8.17 7.69
CA ALA A 27 -8.81 8.73 8.76
C ALA A 27 -8.21 7.63 9.63
N ASP A 28 -8.96 6.58 9.95
CA ASP A 28 -8.45 5.44 10.69
C ASP A 28 -7.38 4.68 9.91
N VAL A 29 -7.58 4.52 8.61
CA VAL A 29 -6.59 3.92 7.72
C VAL A 29 -5.28 4.72 7.79
N ALA A 30 -5.36 6.04 7.71
CA ALA A 30 -4.17 6.89 7.79
C ALA A 30 -3.45 6.72 9.13
N ARG A 31 -4.18 6.64 10.23
CA ARG A 31 -3.59 6.43 11.55
C ARG A 31 -2.90 5.08 11.67
N LEU A 32 -3.53 4.01 11.15
CA LEU A 32 -2.94 2.67 11.16
C LEU A 32 -1.69 2.60 10.29
N LEU A 33 -1.71 3.25 9.13
CA LEU A 33 -0.53 3.31 8.27
C LEU A 33 0.60 4.09 8.96
N ALA A 34 0.26 5.17 9.68
CA ALA A 34 1.24 5.93 10.44
C ALA A 34 1.86 5.07 11.55
N LEU A 35 1.05 4.27 12.24
CA LEU A 35 1.56 3.35 13.26
C LEU A 35 2.47 2.29 12.66
N ASN A 36 2.09 1.71 11.53
CA ASN A 36 2.93 0.75 10.82
C ASN A 36 4.26 1.38 10.44
N CYS A 37 4.23 2.59 9.88
CA CYS A 37 5.42 3.31 9.49
C CYS A 37 6.32 3.58 10.70
N GLY A 38 5.75 4.08 11.80
CA GLY A 38 6.49 4.34 13.03
C GLY A 38 7.11 3.07 13.61
N TYR A 39 6.36 1.98 13.60
CA TYR A 39 6.86 0.70 14.07
C TYR A 39 8.10 0.25 13.29
N TYR A 40 8.03 0.31 11.97
CA TYR A 40 9.15 -0.10 11.14
C TYR A 40 10.34 0.85 11.27
N GLN A 41 10.09 2.15 11.38
CA GLN A 41 11.15 3.14 11.57
C GLN A 41 11.92 2.89 12.88
N THR A 42 11.20 2.60 13.96
CA THR A 42 11.86 2.35 15.25
C THR A 42 12.64 1.04 15.27
N ARG A 43 12.25 0.07 14.43
CA ARG A 43 12.92 -1.22 14.37
C ARG A 43 14.07 -1.25 13.37
N PHE A 44 13.91 -0.61 12.23
CA PHE A 44 14.82 -0.78 11.09
C PHE A 44 15.48 0.51 10.63
N GLY A 45 15.10 1.64 11.23
CA GLY A 45 15.66 2.94 10.89
C GLY A 45 14.88 3.63 9.77
N ASP A 46 15.20 4.90 9.57
CA ASP A 46 14.55 5.72 8.57
C ASP A 46 15.17 5.57 7.21
N VAL A 47 14.32 5.64 6.17
CA VAL A 47 14.79 5.85 4.81
C VAL A 47 14.68 7.36 4.53
N PRO A 48 15.76 8.01 4.08
CA PRO A 48 15.70 9.44 3.77
C PRO A 48 14.64 9.75 2.74
N GLN A 49 13.88 10.83 2.97
CA GLN A 49 12.78 11.20 2.08
C GLN A 49 13.22 11.51 0.67
N ASP A 50 14.42 12.08 0.50
CA ASP A 50 14.95 12.36 -0.82
C ASP A 50 15.18 11.08 -1.64
N VAL A 51 15.55 9.98 -0.97
CA VAL A 51 15.69 8.67 -1.62
C VAL A 51 14.32 8.17 -2.08
N LEU A 52 13.30 8.28 -1.22
CA LEU A 52 11.94 7.87 -1.57
C LEU A 52 11.38 8.70 -2.72
N LEU A 53 11.62 10.01 -2.72
CA LEU A 53 11.19 10.88 -3.79
C LEU A 53 11.85 10.52 -5.12
N ARG A 54 13.13 10.18 -5.09
CA ARG A 54 13.83 9.74 -6.31
C ARG A 54 13.25 8.45 -6.85
N MET A 55 12.88 7.51 -5.97
CA MET A 55 12.24 6.27 -6.38
C MET A 55 10.90 6.53 -7.07
N VAL A 56 10.09 7.44 -6.50
CA VAL A 56 8.77 7.76 -7.04
C VAL A 56 8.86 8.49 -8.37
N ARG A 57 9.88 9.36 -8.52
CA ARG A 57 10.05 10.20 -9.72
C ARG A 57 10.87 9.56 -10.83
N ALA A 58 11.41 8.37 -10.60
CA ALA A 58 12.19 7.68 -11.62
C ALA A 58 11.33 7.38 -12.84
N GLU A 59 11.83 7.69 -14.04
CA GLU A 59 11.12 7.38 -15.27
C GLU A 59 10.98 5.89 -15.48
N ASN A 60 12.03 5.15 -15.15
CA ASN A 60 12.04 3.69 -15.21
C ASN A 60 12.14 3.15 -13.80
N LEU A 61 11.11 2.43 -13.38
CA LEU A 61 11.10 1.84 -12.05
C LEU A 61 12.04 0.64 -12.01
N ALA A 62 13.03 0.69 -11.13
CA ALA A 62 13.89 -0.45 -10.88
C ALA A 62 13.06 -1.60 -10.25
N PRO A 63 13.43 -2.87 -10.49
CA PRO A 63 12.70 -3.99 -9.89
C PRO A 63 12.55 -3.89 -8.38
N GLU A 64 13.56 -3.39 -7.68
CA GLU A 64 13.51 -3.18 -6.23
C GLU A 64 12.41 -2.19 -5.84
N THR A 65 12.27 -1.11 -6.61
CA THR A 65 11.25 -0.09 -6.37
C THR A 65 9.86 -0.68 -6.57
N VAL A 66 9.67 -1.47 -7.63
CA VAL A 66 8.39 -2.13 -7.91
C VAL A 66 8.03 -3.09 -6.77
N THR A 67 9.00 -3.86 -6.27
CA THR A 67 8.78 -4.76 -5.15
C THR A 67 8.32 -3.99 -3.89
N ILE A 68 8.95 -2.86 -3.60
CA ILE A 68 8.58 -2.02 -2.46
C ILE A 68 7.16 -1.46 -2.65
N LEU A 69 6.84 -0.99 -3.86
CA LEU A 69 5.51 -0.46 -4.16
C LEU A 69 4.43 -1.54 -4.01
N VAL A 70 4.69 -2.74 -4.49
CA VAL A 70 3.74 -3.86 -4.36
C VAL A 70 3.52 -4.19 -2.88
N ALA A 71 4.59 -4.28 -2.09
CA ALA A 71 4.47 -4.54 -0.66
C ALA A 71 3.67 -3.44 0.04
N GLY A 72 3.89 -2.18 -0.34
CA GLY A 72 3.14 -1.05 0.20
C GLY A 72 1.67 -1.12 -0.15
N MET A 73 1.35 -1.46 -1.40
CA MET A 73 -0.04 -1.60 -1.82
C MET A 73 -0.74 -2.75 -1.11
N GLN A 74 -0.06 -3.87 -0.90
CA GLN A 74 -0.61 -4.99 -0.12
C GLN A 74 -0.93 -4.56 1.30
N ASN A 75 -0.05 -3.80 1.93
CA ASN A 75 -0.28 -3.28 3.26
C ASN A 75 -1.48 -2.32 3.29
N LEU A 76 -1.54 -1.42 2.32
CA LEU A 76 -2.66 -0.47 2.21
C LEU A 76 -3.99 -1.21 2.07
N ILE A 77 -4.05 -2.21 1.18
CA ILE A 77 -5.25 -3.00 0.97
C ILE A 77 -5.67 -3.73 2.24
N SER A 78 -4.71 -4.33 2.95
CA SER A 78 -5.00 -5.02 4.21
C SER A 78 -5.60 -4.08 5.25
N VAL A 79 -5.04 -2.89 5.39
CA VAL A 79 -5.52 -1.89 6.35
C VAL A 79 -6.91 -1.38 5.94
N LEU A 80 -7.10 -1.09 4.64
CA LEU A 80 -8.40 -0.65 4.13
C LEU A 80 -9.48 -1.71 4.37
N ALA A 81 -9.18 -2.97 4.06
CA ALA A 81 -10.14 -4.05 4.25
C ALA A 81 -10.51 -4.24 5.72
N GLU A 82 -9.53 -4.15 6.60
CA GLU A 82 -9.74 -4.27 8.04
C GLU A 82 -10.67 -3.17 8.56
N VAL A 83 -10.37 -1.91 8.20
CA VAL A 83 -11.11 -0.75 8.70
C VAL A 83 -12.51 -0.67 8.11
N THR A 84 -12.66 -0.99 6.83
CA THR A 84 -13.96 -0.89 6.15
C THR A 84 -14.86 -2.09 6.40
N GLY A 85 -14.31 -3.19 6.94
CA GLY A 85 -15.06 -4.43 7.08
C GLY A 85 -15.28 -5.17 5.77
N LEU A 86 -14.53 -4.84 4.73
CA LEU A 86 -14.67 -5.46 3.41
C LEU A 86 -13.63 -6.54 3.15
N ALA A 87 -13.10 -7.14 4.21
CA ALA A 87 -12.06 -8.16 4.11
C ALA A 87 -12.50 -9.36 3.25
N ASP A 88 -13.79 -9.70 3.27
CA ASP A 88 -14.31 -10.82 2.48
C ASP A 88 -14.15 -10.58 0.98
N ASP A 89 -14.16 -9.32 0.53
CA ASP A 89 -13.97 -8.99 -0.87
C ASP A 89 -12.56 -9.31 -1.35
N LEU A 90 -11.61 -9.43 -0.43
CA LEU A 90 -10.23 -9.79 -0.76
C LEU A 90 -10.09 -11.25 -1.19
N GLN A 91 -11.09 -12.09 -0.93
CA GLN A 91 -11.04 -13.50 -1.32
C GLN A 91 -10.99 -13.65 -2.84
N ASP A 92 -11.51 -12.68 -3.58
CA ASP A 92 -11.50 -12.67 -5.02
C ASP A 92 -10.27 -11.96 -5.60
N ALA A 93 -9.41 -11.41 -4.73
CA ALA A 93 -8.20 -10.72 -5.16
C ALA A 93 -7.09 -11.71 -5.52
N PRO A 94 -6.11 -11.28 -6.36
CA PRO A 94 -4.95 -12.12 -6.64
C PRO A 94 -4.23 -12.51 -5.36
N ARG A 95 -3.88 -13.78 -5.26
CA ARG A 95 -3.15 -14.31 -4.11
C ARG A 95 -1.82 -14.87 -4.55
N HIS A 96 -0.86 -14.74 -3.71
CA HIS A 96 0.49 -15.27 -3.96
C HIS A 96 0.84 -16.32 -2.95
#